data_efc4253f66f92e278bb5e088227ae4cd
#
_entry.id   efc4253f66f92e278bb5e088227ae4cd
#
_cell.length_a   1.000
_cell.length_b   1.000
_cell.length_c   1.000
_cell.angle_alpha   90.00
_cell.angle_beta   90.00
_cell.angle_gamma   90.00
#
_symmetry.space_group_name_H-M   'P 1'
#
loop_
_entity.id
_entity.type
_entity.pdbx_description
1 polymer ?
#
loop_
_entity_poly.entity_id
_entity_poly.type
_entity_poly.pdbx_seq_one_letter_code
_entity_poly.pdbx_strand_id
1 'polypeptide(L)'
;MVFIFLAGFIAILLPCLCNPASQGSLAFIQASLHVLAWRNRWWLNYKCFHLRLLIIGYYELEDAREHQDYRYDLNIIYPDEDDDWVLEEFLDAVQEHLPDFLRDRIMCGDDDLPLGGTRYDAINSVIENSFKNLVIVSNASVNDANYLMTLQMAVAHMNDVQLENVVMVFREDIPDNQLPYLVRLFLSKNKPYFQWMEERYQQMLFWEGLAKTLARNKKMNGLLPL
;
A
#
# COMPACT_ATOMS: atom_id res chain seq x y z
N MET A 1 -18.91 -3.86 5.63
CA MET A 1 -19.36 -2.78 4.72
C MET A 1 -19.85 -3.28 3.38
N VAL A 2 -19.25 -4.29 2.78
CA VAL A 2 -19.80 -4.96 1.57
C VAL A 2 -21.25 -5.43 1.80
N PHE A 3 -21.60 -5.92 2.99
CA PHE A 3 -22.94 -6.35 3.37
C PHE A 3 -23.98 -5.22 3.40
N ILE A 4 -23.60 -3.99 3.73
CA ILE A 4 -24.53 -2.84 3.78
C ILE A 4 -24.84 -2.34 2.36
N PHE A 5 -23.85 -2.36 1.46
CA PHE A 5 -24.07 -2.06 0.04
C PHE A 5 -24.90 -3.16 -0.65
N LEU A 6 -24.67 -4.43 -0.31
CA LEU A 6 -25.51 -5.54 -0.80
C LEU A 6 -26.95 -5.42 -0.27
N ALA A 7 -27.15 -5.10 1.01
CA ALA A 7 -28.47 -4.94 1.60
C ALA A 7 -29.24 -3.76 1.00
N GLY A 8 -28.57 -2.62 0.77
CA GLY A 8 -29.19 -1.47 0.09
C GLY A 8 -29.55 -1.76 -1.37
N PHE A 9 -28.71 -2.51 -2.08
CA PHE A 9 -28.96 -2.92 -3.47
C PHE A 9 -30.11 -3.95 -3.58
N ILE A 10 -30.21 -4.86 -2.62
CA ILE A 10 -31.31 -5.84 -2.52
C ILE A 10 -32.66 -5.15 -2.23
N ALA A 11 -32.66 -4.13 -1.36
CA ALA A 11 -33.86 -3.39 -1.01
C ALA A 11 -34.45 -2.56 -2.18
N ILE A 12 -33.58 -2.10 -3.10
CA ILE A 12 -33.98 -1.37 -4.31
C ILE A 12 -34.47 -2.34 -5.41
N LEU A 13 -33.98 -3.58 -5.42
CA LEU A 13 -34.34 -4.58 -6.44
C LEU A 13 -35.59 -5.41 -6.12
N LEU A 14 -35.99 -5.52 -4.85
CA LEU A 14 -37.13 -6.30 -4.44
C LEU A 14 -38.46 -5.90 -5.14
N PRO A 15 -38.80 -4.62 -5.37
CA PRO A 15 -39.99 -4.22 -6.09
C PRO A 15 -39.98 -4.56 -7.58
N CYS A 16 -38.80 -4.73 -8.19
CA CYS A 16 -38.68 -5.05 -9.61
C CYS A 16 -38.79 -6.54 -9.94
N LEU A 17 -38.77 -7.42 -8.93
CA LEU A 17 -38.79 -8.88 -9.10
C LEU A 17 -40.18 -9.42 -9.48
N CYS A 18 -41.21 -8.59 -9.45
CA CYS A 18 -42.60 -9.02 -9.72
C CYS A 18 -42.97 -8.99 -11.21
N ASN A 19 -42.07 -8.54 -12.13
CA ASN A 19 -42.39 -8.50 -13.56
C ASN A 19 -41.44 -9.37 -14.39
N PRO A 20 -41.87 -10.46 -15.01
CA PRO A 20 -40.99 -11.40 -15.73
C PRO A 20 -40.29 -10.81 -16.95
N ALA A 21 -40.78 -9.72 -17.53
CA ALA A 21 -40.14 -9.03 -18.65
C ALA A 21 -38.92 -8.21 -18.24
N SER A 22 -38.75 -7.86 -16.97
CA SER A 22 -37.62 -7.08 -16.45
C SER A 22 -36.47 -7.93 -15.92
N GLN A 23 -36.66 -9.24 -15.72
CA GLN A 23 -35.67 -10.13 -15.13
C GLN A 23 -34.43 -10.32 -16.03
N GLY A 24 -34.62 -10.39 -17.34
CA GLY A 24 -33.49 -10.53 -18.28
C GLY A 24 -32.57 -9.30 -18.35
N SER A 25 -33.17 -8.10 -18.33
CA SER A 25 -32.40 -6.85 -18.34
C SER A 25 -31.67 -6.59 -17.03
N LEU A 26 -32.29 -6.96 -15.90
CA LEU A 26 -31.68 -6.85 -14.58
C LEU A 26 -30.49 -7.81 -14.42
N ALA A 27 -30.62 -9.06 -14.86
CA ALA A 27 -29.53 -10.04 -14.84
C ALA A 27 -28.34 -9.58 -15.71
N PHE A 28 -28.61 -8.99 -16.88
CA PHE A 28 -27.58 -8.45 -17.75
C PHE A 28 -26.85 -7.24 -17.13
N ILE A 29 -27.60 -6.31 -16.51
CA ILE A 29 -27.02 -5.16 -15.80
C ILE A 29 -26.17 -5.64 -14.62
N GLN A 30 -26.64 -6.61 -13.87
CA GLN A 30 -25.93 -7.17 -12.72
C GLN A 30 -24.62 -7.90 -13.15
N ALA A 31 -24.68 -8.69 -14.22
CA ALA A 31 -23.50 -9.33 -14.78
C ALA A 31 -22.48 -8.30 -15.30
N SER A 32 -22.94 -7.25 -15.98
CA SER A 32 -22.09 -6.17 -16.48
C SER A 32 -21.43 -5.39 -15.35
N LEU A 33 -22.15 -5.11 -14.26
CA LEU A 33 -21.61 -4.47 -13.06
C LEU A 33 -20.58 -5.35 -12.36
N HIS A 34 -20.80 -6.67 -12.29
CA HIS A 34 -19.82 -7.60 -11.74
C HIS A 34 -18.54 -7.64 -12.57
N VAL A 35 -18.63 -7.69 -13.90
CA VAL A 35 -17.48 -7.68 -14.80
C VAL A 35 -16.71 -6.36 -14.65
N LEU A 36 -17.40 -5.23 -14.62
CA LEU A 36 -16.77 -3.91 -14.41
C LEU A 36 -16.11 -3.79 -13.03
N ALA A 37 -16.77 -4.27 -11.99
CA ALA A 37 -16.22 -4.28 -10.64
C ALA A 37 -14.98 -5.20 -10.54
N TRP A 38 -15.03 -6.36 -11.19
CA TRP A 38 -13.90 -7.30 -11.20
C TRP A 38 -12.71 -6.77 -12.02
N ARG A 39 -12.98 -6.12 -13.16
CA ARG A 39 -11.94 -5.49 -14.00
C ARG A 39 -11.27 -4.29 -13.31
N ASN A 40 -12.04 -3.53 -12.52
CA ASN A 40 -11.53 -2.36 -11.79
C ASN A 40 -11.39 -2.62 -10.28
N ARG A 41 -11.23 -3.88 -9.85
CA ARG A 41 -11.22 -4.26 -8.43
C ARG A 41 -10.16 -3.53 -7.61
N TRP A 42 -8.99 -3.28 -8.20
CA TRP A 42 -7.89 -2.57 -7.53
C TRP A 42 -8.22 -1.10 -7.32
N TRP A 43 -8.73 -0.43 -8.33
CA TRP A 43 -9.18 0.96 -8.22
C TRP A 43 -10.33 1.11 -7.22
N LEU A 44 -11.29 0.20 -7.21
CA LEU A 44 -12.39 0.17 -6.24
C LEU A 44 -11.86 -0.06 -4.82
N ASN A 45 -10.92 -1.00 -4.63
CA ASN A 45 -10.30 -1.25 -3.33
C ASN A 45 -9.52 -0.03 -2.84
N TYR A 46 -8.76 0.63 -3.71
CA TYR A 46 -8.07 1.87 -3.42
C TYR A 46 -9.03 2.97 -2.96
N LYS A 47 -10.10 3.24 -3.72
CA LYS A 47 -11.11 4.24 -3.34
C LYS A 47 -11.85 3.85 -2.06
N CYS A 48 -12.18 2.58 -1.85
CA CYS A 48 -12.77 2.09 -0.60
C CYS A 48 -11.81 2.22 0.58
N PHE A 49 -10.51 2.00 0.38
CA PHE A 49 -9.49 2.21 1.40
C PHE A 49 -9.43 3.69 1.82
N HIS A 50 -9.36 4.63 0.85
CA HIS A 50 -9.40 6.06 1.15
C HIS A 50 -10.70 6.51 1.83
N LEU A 51 -11.86 6.01 1.37
CA LEU A 51 -13.15 6.28 2.02
C LEU A 51 -13.18 5.75 3.46
N ARG A 52 -12.56 4.60 3.69
CA ARG A 52 -12.44 4.00 5.02
C ARG A 52 -11.55 4.84 5.94
N LEU A 53 -10.44 5.38 5.41
CA LEU A 53 -9.59 6.33 6.11
C LEU A 53 -10.33 7.61 6.52
N LEU A 54 -11.19 8.13 5.64
CA LEU A 54 -11.94 9.36 5.86
C LEU A 54 -13.13 9.19 6.83
N ILE A 55 -13.85 8.04 6.77
CA ILE A 55 -15.12 7.86 7.50
C ILE A 55 -14.94 7.22 8.87
N ILE A 56 -14.04 6.23 9.01
CA ILE A 56 -13.97 5.39 10.21
C ILE A 56 -12.93 5.91 11.19
N GLY A 57 -11.98 6.75 10.73
CA GLY A 57 -10.80 7.05 11.52
C GLY A 57 -10.05 5.75 11.87
N TYR A 58 -8.83 5.82 12.23
CA TYR A 58 -8.07 4.65 12.65
C TYR A 58 -8.53 4.20 14.05
N TYR A 59 -9.17 3.04 14.18
CA TYR A 59 -9.23 2.33 15.46
C TYR A 59 -7.87 1.67 15.69
N GLU A 60 -7.16 2.20 16.66
CA GLU A 60 -5.82 1.80 17.05
C GLU A 60 -5.82 0.53 17.89
N LEU A 61 -4.99 -0.42 17.48
CA LEU A 61 -4.25 -1.25 18.41
C LEU A 61 -2.81 -0.74 18.29
N GLU A 62 -2.35 0.01 19.27
CA GLU A 62 -1.05 0.66 19.27
C GLU A 62 0.09 -0.36 19.24
N ASP A 63 1.13 -0.04 18.49
CA ASP A 63 2.44 -0.67 18.63
C ASP A 63 2.94 -0.42 20.06
N ALA A 64 3.48 -1.43 20.70
CA ALA A 64 4.08 -1.30 22.02
C ALA A 64 5.41 -0.50 21.99
N ARG A 65 5.99 -0.30 20.79
CA ARG A 65 7.19 0.49 20.58
C ARG A 65 6.80 1.91 20.17
N GLU A 66 7.42 2.89 20.81
CA GLU A 66 7.31 4.27 20.41
C GLU A 66 8.18 4.55 19.18
N HIS A 67 7.84 5.57 18.40
CA HIS A 67 8.60 5.98 17.22
C HIS A 67 10.09 6.21 17.54
N GLN A 68 10.40 6.71 18.73
CA GLN A 68 11.77 6.99 19.19
C GLN A 68 12.63 5.74 19.41
N ASP A 69 12.02 4.57 19.53
CA ASP A 69 12.73 3.29 19.71
C ASP A 69 13.38 2.78 18.41
N TYR A 70 13.02 3.38 17.28
CA TYR A 70 13.55 3.01 15.97
C TYR A 70 14.74 3.89 15.59
N ARG A 71 15.74 3.28 14.94
CA ARG A 71 16.91 3.99 14.44
C ARG A 71 16.62 4.89 13.24
N TYR A 72 15.71 4.42 12.38
CA TYR A 72 15.26 5.11 11.18
C TYR A 72 13.77 5.35 11.23
N ASP A 73 13.35 6.52 10.77
CA ASP A 73 11.92 6.87 10.70
C ASP A 73 11.27 6.24 9.48
N LEU A 74 11.98 6.26 8.37
CA LEU A 74 11.52 5.77 7.09
C LEU A 74 12.68 5.08 6.34
N ASN A 75 12.42 3.88 5.84
CA ASN A 75 13.28 3.17 4.90
C ASN A 75 12.57 3.10 3.55
N ILE A 76 13.18 3.62 2.49
CA ILE A 76 12.63 3.64 1.14
C ILE A 76 13.30 2.54 0.33
N ILE A 77 12.50 1.56 -0.10
CA ILE A 77 12.92 0.39 -0.88
C ILE A 77 12.44 0.59 -2.32
N TYR A 78 13.37 0.63 -3.26
CA TYR A 78 13.10 0.85 -4.69
C TYR A 78 14.12 0.12 -5.57
N PRO A 79 13.83 -0.14 -6.85
CA PRO A 79 14.79 -0.73 -7.77
C PRO A 79 15.82 0.30 -8.24
N ASP A 80 17.06 -0.13 -8.53
CA ASP A 80 18.15 0.75 -8.92
C ASP A 80 17.82 1.68 -10.12
N GLU A 81 16.96 1.23 -11.04
CA GLU A 81 16.53 2.02 -12.20
C GLU A 81 15.67 3.25 -11.84
N ASP A 82 15.09 3.27 -10.64
CA ASP A 82 14.28 4.39 -10.15
C ASP A 82 15.07 5.41 -9.33
N ASP A 83 16.37 5.24 -9.19
CA ASP A 83 17.24 6.04 -8.31
C ASP A 83 17.11 7.54 -8.58
N ASP A 84 17.25 7.97 -9.84
CA ASP A 84 17.12 9.37 -10.22
C ASP A 84 15.77 9.97 -9.79
N TRP A 85 14.67 9.25 -10.05
CA TRP A 85 13.33 9.72 -9.67
C TRP A 85 13.14 9.78 -8.16
N VAL A 86 13.65 8.77 -7.45
CA VAL A 86 13.52 8.72 -5.99
C VAL A 86 14.33 9.83 -5.34
N LEU A 87 15.57 10.05 -5.75
CA LEU A 87 16.47 11.04 -5.15
C LEU A 87 16.10 12.48 -5.52
N GLU A 88 15.70 12.74 -6.78
CA GLU A 88 15.47 14.09 -7.27
C GLU A 88 14.03 14.58 -7.09
N GLU A 89 13.04 13.68 -7.17
CA GLU A 89 11.62 14.08 -7.14
C GLU A 89 10.90 13.60 -5.88
N PHE A 90 11.01 12.29 -5.57
CA PHE A 90 10.24 11.72 -4.48
C PHE A 90 10.73 12.15 -3.10
N LEU A 91 12.05 12.19 -2.86
CA LEU A 91 12.61 12.63 -1.58
C LEU A 91 12.37 14.12 -1.31
N ASP A 92 12.47 14.97 -2.32
CA ASP A 92 12.15 16.39 -2.17
C ASP A 92 10.68 16.57 -1.77
N ALA A 93 9.77 15.83 -2.41
CA ALA A 93 8.37 15.84 -2.05
C ALA A 93 8.09 15.23 -0.65
N VAL A 94 8.83 14.22 -0.24
CA VAL A 94 8.81 13.67 1.15
C VAL A 94 9.17 14.76 2.15
N GLN A 95 10.25 15.52 1.87
CA GLN A 95 10.70 16.62 2.74
C GLN A 95 9.68 17.76 2.83
N GLU A 96 8.94 18.02 1.76
CA GLU A 96 7.92 19.08 1.73
C GLU A 96 6.62 18.66 2.45
N HIS A 97 6.18 17.43 2.28
CA HIS A 97 4.82 17.02 2.61
C HIS A 97 4.68 16.13 3.86
N LEU A 98 5.73 15.41 4.24
CA LEU A 98 5.66 14.58 5.44
C LEU A 98 5.98 15.39 6.71
N PRO A 99 5.42 15.00 7.87
CA PRO A 99 5.73 15.63 9.15
C PRO A 99 7.19 15.36 9.57
N ASP A 100 7.77 16.27 10.33
CA ASP A 100 9.19 16.27 10.75
C ASP A 100 9.64 14.93 11.32
N PHE A 101 8.83 14.31 12.17
CA PHE A 101 9.16 13.04 12.81
C PHE A 101 9.26 11.82 11.87
N LEU A 102 8.93 11.98 10.58
CA LEU A 102 9.05 10.93 9.55
C LEU A 102 10.15 11.23 8.52
N ARG A 103 10.79 12.39 8.60
CA ARG A 103 11.75 12.85 7.60
C ARG A 103 13.17 13.09 8.13
N ASP A 104 13.38 12.98 9.45
CA ASP A 104 14.66 13.30 10.05
C ASP A 104 15.71 12.19 9.81
N ARG A 105 15.29 10.92 9.83
CA ARG A 105 16.17 9.74 9.73
C ARG A 105 15.71 8.80 8.62
N ILE A 106 15.78 9.29 7.38
CA ILE A 106 15.42 8.51 6.20
C ILE A 106 16.60 7.66 5.76
N MET A 107 16.34 6.40 5.47
CA MET A 107 17.24 5.46 4.79
C MET A 107 16.80 5.35 3.33
N CYS A 108 17.69 5.61 2.39
CA CYS A 108 17.38 5.63 0.97
C CYS A 108 18.54 5.02 0.16
N GLY A 109 18.27 3.88 -0.46
CA GLY A 109 19.25 3.21 -1.30
C GLY A 109 20.38 2.49 -0.57
N ASP A 110 21.28 1.90 -1.37
CA ASP A 110 22.37 1.06 -0.88
C ASP A 110 23.54 1.86 -0.29
N ASP A 111 23.74 3.12 -0.71
CA ASP A 111 24.86 3.96 -0.30
C ASP A 111 24.82 4.31 1.20
N ASP A 112 23.63 4.31 1.78
CA ASP A 112 23.42 4.58 3.21
C ASP A 112 23.48 3.33 4.09
N LEU A 113 23.71 2.14 3.51
CA LEU A 113 23.74 0.89 4.29
C LEU A 113 24.86 0.87 5.33
N PRO A 114 24.60 0.37 6.55
CA PRO A 114 25.61 0.29 7.59
C PRO A 114 26.76 -0.64 7.20
N LEU A 115 27.98 -0.16 7.37
CA LEU A 115 29.20 -0.89 7.07
C LEU A 115 29.48 -1.97 8.12
N GLY A 116 30.04 -3.11 7.71
CA GLY A 116 30.61 -4.12 8.62
C GLY A 116 29.97 -5.50 8.61
N GLY A 117 29.06 -5.78 7.66
CA GLY A 117 28.44 -7.09 7.46
C GLY A 117 28.29 -7.45 5.99
N THR A 118 27.54 -8.52 5.71
CA THR A 118 27.08 -8.79 4.35
C THR A 118 25.99 -7.77 3.96
N ARG A 119 25.79 -7.54 2.65
CA ARG A 119 24.70 -6.67 2.16
C ARG A 119 23.34 -7.13 2.72
N TYR A 120 23.12 -8.43 2.81
CA TYR A 120 21.90 -9.01 3.39
C TYR A 120 21.69 -8.62 4.86
N ASP A 121 22.76 -8.73 5.68
CA ASP A 121 22.70 -8.37 7.10
C ASP A 121 22.42 -6.88 7.26
N ALA A 122 23.02 -6.05 6.42
CA ALA A 122 22.82 -4.61 6.43
C ALA A 122 21.37 -4.25 6.08
N ILE A 123 20.83 -4.80 4.98
CA ILE A 123 19.43 -4.60 4.57
C ILE A 123 18.47 -5.07 5.66
N ASN A 124 18.68 -6.28 6.20
CA ASN A 124 17.83 -6.81 7.26
C ASN A 124 17.86 -5.90 8.50
N SER A 125 19.05 -5.46 8.90
CA SER A 125 19.20 -4.55 10.03
C SER A 125 18.47 -3.21 9.80
N VAL A 126 18.49 -2.66 8.59
CA VAL A 126 17.75 -1.44 8.26
C VAL A 126 16.24 -1.69 8.35
N ILE A 127 15.73 -2.78 7.77
CA ILE A 127 14.31 -3.13 7.80
C ILE A 127 13.80 -3.27 9.24
N GLU A 128 14.55 -3.99 10.09
CA GLU A 128 14.18 -4.24 11.49
C GLU A 128 14.22 -2.99 12.37
N ASN A 129 15.12 -2.05 12.05
CA ASN A 129 15.32 -0.82 12.82
C ASN A 129 14.62 0.40 12.22
N SER A 130 13.75 0.20 11.24
CA SER A 130 12.94 1.25 10.62
C SER A 130 11.52 1.24 11.15
N PHE A 131 11.02 2.41 11.54
CA PHE A 131 9.63 2.57 11.97
C PHE A 131 8.66 2.22 10.83
N LYS A 132 8.98 2.64 9.59
CA LYS A 132 8.24 2.30 8.37
C LYS A 132 9.17 1.89 7.23
N ASN A 133 8.74 0.92 6.46
CA ASN A 133 9.34 0.51 5.20
C ASN A 133 8.40 0.91 4.05
N LEU A 134 8.82 1.90 3.27
CA LEU A 134 8.09 2.38 2.10
C LEU A 134 8.64 1.71 0.86
N VAL A 135 7.81 0.99 0.15
CA VAL A 135 8.19 0.18 -1.02
C VAL A 135 7.66 0.85 -2.28
N ILE A 136 8.55 1.29 -3.16
CA ILE A 136 8.20 1.86 -4.47
C ILE A 136 8.01 0.70 -5.46
N VAL A 137 6.85 0.67 -6.11
CA VAL A 137 6.51 -0.33 -7.13
C VAL A 137 6.43 0.37 -8.48
N SER A 138 7.32 -0.02 -9.40
CA SER A 138 7.44 0.51 -10.75
C SER A 138 7.54 -0.62 -11.77
N ASN A 139 7.54 -0.30 -13.06
CA ASN A 139 7.82 -1.28 -14.10
C ASN A 139 9.22 -1.91 -13.97
N ALA A 140 10.21 -1.14 -13.50
CA ALA A 140 11.55 -1.63 -13.21
C ALA A 140 11.55 -2.68 -12.09
N SER A 141 10.76 -2.47 -11.05
CA SER A 141 10.68 -3.35 -9.88
C SER A 141 10.17 -4.77 -10.17
N VAL A 142 9.48 -4.97 -11.30
CA VAL A 142 8.83 -6.26 -11.64
C VAL A 142 9.84 -7.38 -11.81
N ASN A 143 11.01 -7.09 -12.40
CA ASN A 143 12.03 -8.10 -12.75
C ASN A 143 13.35 -7.91 -11.98
N ASP A 144 13.43 -6.96 -11.07
CA ASP A 144 14.63 -6.74 -10.26
C ASP A 144 14.70 -7.76 -9.11
N ALA A 145 15.67 -8.68 -9.21
CA ALA A 145 15.84 -9.75 -8.23
C ALA A 145 16.27 -9.22 -6.84
N ASN A 146 17.11 -8.17 -6.79
CA ASN A 146 17.57 -7.57 -5.53
C ASN A 146 16.42 -6.86 -4.82
N TYR A 147 15.65 -6.08 -5.57
CA TYR A 147 14.46 -5.42 -5.07
C TYR A 147 13.44 -6.45 -4.53
N LEU A 148 13.13 -7.49 -5.33
CA LEU A 148 12.17 -8.52 -4.94
C LEU A 148 12.59 -9.26 -3.66
N MET A 149 13.89 -9.50 -3.50
CA MET A 149 14.44 -10.08 -2.29
C MET A 149 14.27 -9.13 -1.09
N THR A 150 14.63 -7.86 -1.23
CA THR A 150 14.46 -6.85 -0.17
C THR A 150 12.98 -6.70 0.21
N LEU A 151 12.08 -6.70 -0.76
CA LEU A 151 10.64 -6.73 -0.53
C LEU A 151 10.21 -7.96 0.28
N GLN A 152 10.75 -9.15 -0.07
CA GLN A 152 10.45 -10.38 0.67
C GLN A 152 10.93 -10.29 2.13
N MET A 153 12.10 -9.73 2.38
CA MET A 153 12.63 -9.52 3.74
C MET A 153 11.73 -8.55 4.53
N ALA A 154 11.30 -7.44 3.93
CA ALA A 154 10.40 -6.49 4.56
C ALA A 154 9.04 -7.09 4.92
N VAL A 155 8.47 -7.90 4.01
CA VAL A 155 7.19 -8.61 4.26
C VAL A 155 7.36 -9.71 5.31
N ALA A 156 8.50 -10.42 5.32
CA ALA A 156 8.81 -11.41 6.36
C ALA A 156 8.87 -10.75 7.74
N HIS A 157 9.63 -9.66 7.87
CA HIS A 157 9.72 -8.90 9.11
C HIS A 157 8.35 -8.38 9.58
N MET A 158 7.52 -7.85 8.66
CA MET A 158 6.16 -7.42 8.96
C MET A 158 5.31 -8.56 9.54
N ASN A 159 5.47 -9.78 9.00
CA ASN A 159 4.81 -10.98 9.52
C ASN A 159 5.31 -11.37 10.92
N ASP A 160 6.62 -11.28 11.16
CA ASP A 160 7.24 -11.67 12.42
C ASP A 160 6.84 -10.74 13.57
N VAL A 161 6.86 -9.43 13.31
CA VAL A 161 6.47 -8.43 14.33
C VAL A 161 4.97 -8.21 14.44
N GLN A 162 4.17 -8.75 13.52
CA GLN A 162 2.71 -8.59 13.46
C GLN A 162 2.24 -7.13 13.35
N LEU A 163 3.05 -6.26 12.73
CA LEU A 163 2.77 -4.83 12.55
C LEU A 163 2.68 -4.47 11.07
N GLU A 164 1.75 -3.59 10.71
CA GLU A 164 1.63 -3.03 9.35
C GLU A 164 2.66 -1.91 9.13
N ASN A 165 3.95 -2.29 9.16
CA ASN A 165 5.07 -1.36 8.98
C ASN A 165 5.56 -1.26 7.53
N VAL A 166 4.97 -2.01 6.60
CA VAL A 166 5.24 -1.91 5.16
C VAL A 166 4.10 -1.16 4.47
N VAL A 167 4.44 -0.17 3.65
CA VAL A 167 3.50 0.61 2.82
C VAL A 167 4.01 0.60 1.39
N MET A 168 3.13 0.33 0.41
CA MET A 168 3.49 0.33 -1.01
C MET A 168 3.06 1.62 -1.70
N VAL A 169 3.94 2.17 -2.52
CA VAL A 169 3.66 3.30 -3.42
C VAL A 169 3.90 2.85 -4.85
N PHE A 170 2.87 2.89 -5.66
CA PHE A 170 2.95 2.62 -7.08
C PHE A 170 3.35 3.90 -7.80
N ARG A 171 4.49 3.89 -8.47
CA ARG A 171 4.93 4.99 -9.32
C ARG A 171 4.09 5.07 -10.59
N GLU A 172 3.77 3.89 -11.15
CA GLU A 172 3.04 3.76 -12.42
C GLU A 172 1.86 2.80 -12.29
N ASP A 173 0.96 2.82 -13.27
CA ASP A 173 -0.13 1.85 -13.37
C ASP A 173 0.37 0.56 -14.03
N ILE A 174 0.60 -0.47 -13.23
CA ILE A 174 1.12 -1.77 -13.69
C ILE A 174 -0.03 -2.77 -13.77
N PRO A 175 -0.23 -3.45 -14.91
CA PRO A 175 -1.25 -4.48 -15.04
C PRO A 175 -1.08 -5.62 -14.02
N ASP A 176 -2.17 -6.09 -13.43
CA ASP A 176 -2.20 -7.15 -12.41
C ASP A 176 -1.39 -8.42 -12.78
N ASN A 177 -1.39 -8.77 -14.06
CA ASN A 177 -0.69 -9.98 -14.56
C ASN A 177 0.83 -9.81 -14.61
N GLN A 178 1.32 -8.58 -14.56
CA GLN A 178 2.76 -8.26 -14.53
C GLN A 178 3.29 -8.07 -13.11
N LEU A 179 2.41 -7.77 -12.14
CA LEU A 179 2.82 -7.57 -10.76
C LEU A 179 3.48 -8.83 -10.16
N PRO A 180 4.57 -8.68 -9.40
CA PRO A 180 5.17 -9.76 -8.63
C PRO A 180 4.16 -10.43 -7.69
N TYR A 181 4.35 -11.73 -7.43
CA TYR A 181 3.44 -12.49 -6.57
C TYR A 181 3.23 -11.84 -5.19
N LEU A 182 4.30 -11.39 -4.54
CA LEU A 182 4.22 -10.76 -3.22
C LEU A 182 3.43 -9.45 -3.24
N VAL A 183 3.58 -8.63 -4.28
CA VAL A 183 2.80 -7.39 -4.44
C VAL A 183 1.32 -7.72 -4.59
N ARG A 184 0.96 -8.68 -5.46
CA ARG A 184 -0.43 -9.13 -5.62
C ARG A 184 -1.02 -9.68 -4.32
N LEU A 185 -0.22 -10.43 -3.57
CA LEU A 185 -0.62 -10.98 -2.28
C LEU A 185 -0.87 -9.86 -1.27
N PHE A 186 0.03 -8.88 -1.18
CA PHE A 186 -0.10 -7.71 -0.32
C PHE A 186 -1.40 -6.94 -0.60
N LEU A 187 -1.66 -6.65 -1.88
CA LEU A 187 -2.89 -6.00 -2.32
C LEU A 187 -4.15 -6.81 -1.99
N SER A 188 -4.10 -8.14 -2.15
CA SER A 188 -5.23 -9.04 -1.87
C SER A 188 -5.65 -9.04 -0.40
N LYS A 189 -4.74 -8.72 0.50
CA LYS A 189 -4.95 -8.65 1.95
C LYS A 189 -5.34 -7.26 2.45
N ASN A 190 -5.66 -6.33 1.52
CA ASN A 190 -6.04 -4.95 1.83
C ASN A 190 -5.01 -4.21 2.69
N LYS A 191 -3.73 -4.49 2.45
CA LYS A 191 -2.64 -3.75 3.08
C LYS A 191 -2.52 -2.34 2.48
N PRO A 192 -1.92 -1.37 3.16
CA PRO A 192 -1.87 0.01 2.70
C PRO A 192 -1.03 0.17 1.45
N TYR A 193 -1.60 0.74 0.41
CA TYR A 193 -0.90 1.12 -0.81
C TYR A 193 -1.44 2.43 -1.37
N PHE A 194 -0.62 3.13 -2.12
CA PHE A 194 -0.90 4.42 -2.73
C PHE A 194 -0.45 4.41 -4.19
N GLN A 195 -1.12 5.21 -5.02
CA GLN A 195 -0.73 5.45 -6.41
C GLN A 195 -0.17 6.86 -6.53
N TRP A 196 1.05 6.99 -7.04
CA TRP A 196 1.62 8.29 -7.40
C TRP A 196 0.80 8.94 -8.50
N MET A 197 0.52 10.21 -8.38
CA MET A 197 -0.29 10.98 -9.32
C MET A 197 0.40 12.29 -9.64
N GLU A 198 0.41 12.68 -10.90
CA GLU A 198 1.00 13.94 -11.34
C GLU A 198 0.07 15.14 -11.12
N GLU A 199 -1.26 14.90 -11.07
CA GLU A 199 -2.25 15.95 -10.91
C GLU A 199 -2.23 16.55 -9.50
N ARG A 200 -2.05 17.87 -9.39
CA ARG A 200 -1.84 18.60 -8.12
C ARG A 200 -2.86 18.29 -7.03
N TYR A 201 -4.15 18.20 -7.40
CA TYR A 201 -5.20 17.89 -6.41
C TYR A 201 -5.09 16.44 -5.89
N GLN A 202 -4.74 15.51 -6.78
CA GLN A 202 -4.56 14.11 -6.42
C GLN A 202 -3.28 13.90 -5.60
N GLN A 203 -2.22 14.66 -5.88
CA GLN A 203 -1.00 14.67 -5.06
C GLN A 203 -1.28 15.12 -3.62
N MET A 204 -2.09 16.15 -3.43
CA MET A 204 -2.46 16.59 -2.08
C MET A 204 -3.16 15.47 -1.29
N LEU A 205 -4.10 14.76 -1.91
CA LEU A 205 -4.78 13.62 -1.27
C LEU A 205 -3.84 12.43 -1.04
N PHE A 206 -2.90 12.19 -1.96
CA PHE A 206 -1.86 11.18 -1.82
C PHE A 206 -1.00 11.45 -0.58
N TRP A 207 -0.45 12.65 -0.44
CA TRP A 207 0.42 13.01 0.68
C TRP A 207 -0.33 13.00 2.01
N GLU A 208 -1.55 13.53 2.07
CA GLU A 208 -2.37 13.47 3.27
C GLU A 208 -2.66 12.03 3.72
N GLY A 209 -2.99 11.15 2.77
CA GLY A 209 -3.24 9.73 3.03
C GLY A 209 -1.98 8.99 3.45
N LEU A 210 -0.86 9.25 2.76
CA LEU A 210 0.44 8.63 3.04
C LEU A 210 0.94 9.05 4.43
N ALA A 211 0.94 10.34 4.75
CA ALA A 211 1.35 10.85 6.05
C ALA A 211 0.56 10.21 7.20
N LYS A 212 -0.77 10.12 7.09
CA LYS A 212 -1.62 9.45 8.08
C LYS A 212 -1.30 7.95 8.24
N THR A 213 -0.93 7.29 7.16
CA THR A 213 -0.60 5.86 7.18
C THR A 213 0.79 5.61 7.75
N LEU A 214 1.75 6.47 7.43
CA LEU A 214 3.12 6.39 7.93
C LEU A 214 3.23 6.77 9.41
N ALA A 215 2.35 7.63 9.92
CA ALA A 215 2.43 8.14 11.28
C ALA A 215 2.27 7.07 12.38
N ARG A 216 1.71 5.89 12.07
CA ARG A 216 1.39 4.88 13.07
C ARG A 216 1.54 3.46 12.56
N ASN A 217 2.03 2.56 13.41
CA ASN A 217 2.02 1.12 13.15
C ASN A 217 0.73 0.49 13.70
N LYS A 218 0.04 -0.25 12.86
CA LYS A 218 -1.15 -1.01 13.25
C LYS A 218 -0.80 -2.47 13.43
N LYS A 219 -1.48 -3.12 14.36
CA LYS A 219 -1.41 -4.57 14.47
C LYS A 219 -1.98 -5.23 13.21
N MET A 220 -1.26 -6.19 12.71
CA MET A 220 -1.62 -6.90 11.49
C MET A 220 -2.79 -7.87 11.71
N ASN A 221 -3.79 -7.83 10.83
CA ASN A 221 -4.88 -8.79 10.80
C ASN A 221 -4.55 -9.96 9.87
N GLY A 222 -3.86 -10.95 10.42
CA GLY A 222 -3.48 -12.17 9.69
C GLY A 222 -2.17 -12.05 8.91
N LEU A 223 -1.47 -13.18 8.78
CA LEU A 223 -0.18 -13.30 8.10
C LEU A 223 -0.33 -13.23 6.57
N LEU A 224 0.72 -12.74 5.93
CA LEU A 224 0.93 -12.90 4.50
C LEU A 224 1.69 -14.22 4.28
N PRO A 225 1.14 -15.20 3.56
CA PRO A 225 1.88 -16.41 3.23
C PRO A 225 3.05 -16.05 2.28
N LEU A 226 4.25 -16.38 2.69
CA LEU A 226 5.50 -16.18 1.94
C LEU A 226 5.79 -17.37 1.05
#